data_2555dd281a1ccdcc8b0e2470f6125ce4
#
_entry.id   2555dd281a1ccdcc8b0e2470f6125ce4
#
_cell.length_a   1.000
_cell.length_b   1.000
_cell.length_c   1.000
_cell.angle_alpha   90.00
_cell.angle_beta   90.00
_cell.angle_gamma   90.00
#
_symmetry.space_group_name_H-M   'P 1'
#
loop_
_entity.id
_entity.type
_entity.pdbx_description
1 polymer ?
#
loop_
_entity_poly.entity_id
_entity_poly.type
_entity_poly.pdbx_seq_one_letter_code
_entity_poly.pdbx_strand_id
1 'polypeptide(L)'
;MTNRNFREVLDLLDQKGDLVRISKQVDPKFEMPALMKQLEEEGKAFIFENVKGSKHPSVGGIFTSMDRYGLIFNPDASESYSFDDAGGRVLAGVANPIENIVLDEGPISEEILIDDAINLNDFPVATFFELDSGPFITSAVGIFKKPNGVINVGFYRCM
;
A
#
# COMPACT_ATOMS: atom_id res chain seq x y z
N MET A 1 -12.16 7.21 17.37
CA MET A 1 -11.27 7.19 16.19
C MET A 1 -11.94 6.34 15.13
N THR A 2 -12.30 6.90 14.01
CA THR A 2 -12.79 6.13 12.86
C THR A 2 -11.62 5.34 12.29
N ASN A 3 -11.63 4.04 12.50
CA ASN A 3 -10.61 3.15 11.95
C ASN A 3 -10.98 2.91 10.48
N ARG A 4 -10.30 3.59 9.57
CA ARG A 4 -10.54 3.45 8.14
C ARG A 4 -9.77 2.27 7.59
N ASN A 5 -10.44 1.41 6.85
CA ASN A 5 -9.78 0.36 6.09
C ASN A 5 -9.18 0.92 4.78
N PHE A 6 -8.37 0.12 4.11
CA PHE A 6 -7.67 0.55 2.90
C PHE A 6 -8.61 0.98 1.76
N ARG A 7 -9.74 0.29 1.57
CA ARG A 7 -10.72 0.65 0.53
C ARG A 7 -11.40 1.97 0.82
N GLU A 8 -11.75 2.24 2.09
CA GLU A 8 -12.31 3.53 2.51
C GLU A 8 -11.33 4.70 2.27
N VAL A 9 -10.02 4.45 2.41
CA VAL A 9 -9.00 5.45 2.07
C VAL A 9 -9.01 5.74 0.57
N LEU A 10 -9.06 4.72 -0.28
CA LEU A 10 -9.13 4.90 -1.73
C LEU A 10 -10.40 5.66 -2.15
N ASP A 11 -11.54 5.30 -1.59
CA ASP A 11 -12.82 5.97 -1.86
C ASP A 11 -12.78 7.45 -1.43
N LEU A 12 -12.14 7.74 -0.31
CA LEU A 12 -11.96 9.12 0.15
C LEU A 12 -11.06 9.94 -0.79
N LEU A 13 -9.95 9.36 -1.25
CA LEU A 13 -9.05 10.02 -2.19
C LEU A 13 -9.74 10.27 -3.54
N ASP A 14 -10.56 9.33 -3.99
CA ASP A 14 -11.35 9.44 -5.21
C ASP A 14 -12.38 10.58 -5.09
N GLN A 15 -13.15 10.62 -4.00
CA GLN A 15 -14.11 11.69 -3.70
C GLN A 15 -13.47 13.09 -3.65
N LYS A 16 -12.20 13.16 -3.21
CA LYS A 16 -11.44 14.42 -3.16
C LYS A 16 -10.77 14.78 -4.50
N GLY A 17 -10.87 13.94 -5.53
CA GLY A 17 -10.17 14.12 -6.80
C GLY A 17 -8.64 13.98 -6.69
N ASP A 18 -8.16 13.26 -5.68
CA ASP A 18 -6.75 13.02 -5.42
C ASP A 18 -6.28 11.62 -5.82
N LEU A 19 -7.18 10.81 -6.40
CA LEU A 19 -6.89 9.49 -6.97
C LEU A 19 -7.08 9.52 -8.48
N VAL A 20 -6.03 9.23 -9.23
CA VAL A 20 -6.10 9.07 -10.68
C VAL A 20 -6.34 7.59 -11.01
N ARG A 21 -7.42 7.30 -11.75
CA ARG A 21 -7.76 5.97 -12.23
C ARG A 21 -7.30 5.77 -13.66
N ILE A 22 -6.50 4.75 -13.91
CA ILE A 22 -5.98 4.40 -15.23
C ILE A 22 -6.58 3.06 -15.63
N SER A 23 -7.63 3.10 -16.48
CA SER A 23 -8.34 1.91 -16.96
C SER A 23 -7.72 1.31 -18.23
N LYS A 24 -6.94 2.11 -18.97
CA LYS A 24 -6.16 1.59 -20.11
C LYS A 24 -5.17 0.56 -19.62
N GLN A 25 -5.00 -0.52 -20.39
CA GLN A 25 -3.99 -1.54 -20.06
C GLN A 25 -2.59 -0.93 -20.07
N VAL A 26 -1.83 -1.23 -19.01
CA VAL A 26 -0.46 -0.76 -18.78
C VAL A 26 0.49 -1.96 -18.67
N ASP A 27 1.63 -1.91 -19.34
CA ASP A 27 2.67 -2.92 -19.19
C ASP A 27 3.42 -2.71 -17.86
N PRO A 28 3.52 -3.72 -16.97
CA PRO A 28 4.24 -3.59 -15.70
C PRO A 28 5.75 -3.38 -15.90
N LYS A 29 6.27 -3.68 -17.09
CA LYS A 29 7.68 -3.50 -17.41
C LYS A 29 7.89 -2.13 -18.05
N PHE A 30 8.51 -1.22 -17.31
CA PHE A 30 8.93 0.13 -17.68
C PHE A 30 7.78 1.13 -17.89
N GLU A 31 6.66 0.77 -18.56
CA GLU A 31 5.56 1.72 -18.80
C GLU A 31 4.87 2.10 -17.49
N MET A 32 4.49 1.12 -16.67
CA MET A 32 3.86 1.39 -15.38
C MET A 32 4.76 2.22 -14.46
N PRO A 33 6.05 1.91 -14.25
CA PRO A 33 6.98 2.76 -13.50
C PRO A 33 7.15 4.17 -14.04
N ALA A 34 7.15 4.35 -15.36
CA ALA A 34 7.26 5.68 -15.96
C ALA A 34 6.01 6.54 -15.65
N LEU A 35 4.81 5.94 -15.73
CA LEU A 35 3.57 6.59 -15.33
C LEU A 35 3.51 6.86 -13.82
N MET A 36 3.99 5.92 -13.00
CA MET A 36 4.10 6.12 -11.55
C MET A 36 4.92 7.37 -11.23
N LYS A 37 6.09 7.51 -11.87
CA LYS A 37 6.96 8.66 -11.66
C LYS A 37 6.28 9.97 -12.06
N GLN A 38 5.62 10.00 -13.21
CA GLN A 38 4.89 11.19 -13.67
C GLN A 38 3.78 11.58 -12.68
N LEU A 39 2.97 10.63 -12.24
CA LEU A 39 1.86 10.88 -11.30
C LEU A 39 2.37 11.31 -9.91
N GLU A 40 3.52 10.79 -9.50
CA GLU A 40 4.20 11.23 -8.26
C GLU A 40 4.67 12.67 -8.37
N GLU A 41 5.24 13.08 -9.50
CA GLU A 41 5.65 14.46 -9.77
C GLU A 41 4.42 15.42 -9.81
N GLU A 42 3.27 14.94 -10.27
CA GLU A 42 1.98 15.64 -10.21
C GLU A 42 1.37 15.64 -8.80
N GLY A 43 1.98 14.96 -7.84
CA GLY A 43 1.51 14.85 -6.46
C GLY A 43 0.25 14.00 -6.30
N LYS A 44 -0.06 13.09 -7.21
CA LYS A 44 -1.29 12.28 -7.22
C LYS A 44 -1.10 10.88 -6.66
N ALA A 45 -2.12 10.36 -5.96
CA ALA A 45 -2.30 8.94 -5.78
C ALA A 45 -2.90 8.34 -7.06
N PHE A 46 -2.67 7.06 -7.31
CA PHE A 46 -3.11 6.43 -8.55
C PHE A 46 -3.49 4.97 -8.36
N ILE A 47 -4.35 4.48 -9.26
CA ILE A 47 -4.70 3.07 -9.41
C ILE A 47 -4.63 2.68 -10.88
N PHE A 48 -3.84 1.66 -11.20
CA PHE A 48 -3.84 0.96 -12.48
C PHE A 48 -4.85 -0.18 -12.39
N GLU A 49 -6.00 -0.01 -13.03
CA GLU A 49 -7.10 -0.99 -12.97
C GLU A 49 -6.86 -2.20 -13.87
N ASN A 50 -6.01 -2.03 -14.89
CA ASN A 50 -5.72 -3.06 -15.88
C ASN A 50 -4.21 -3.14 -16.11
N VAL A 51 -3.55 -4.07 -15.42
CA VAL A 51 -2.13 -4.34 -15.60
C VAL A 51 -1.95 -5.60 -16.43
N LYS A 52 -1.19 -5.51 -17.52
CA LYS A 52 -0.93 -6.60 -18.45
C LYS A 52 -0.36 -7.83 -17.73
N GLY A 53 -1.01 -8.96 -17.90
CA GLY A 53 -0.59 -10.23 -17.30
C GLY A 53 -0.98 -10.38 -15.82
N SER A 54 -1.59 -9.39 -15.19
CA SER A 54 -2.06 -9.47 -13.81
C SER A 54 -3.57 -9.63 -13.72
N LYS A 55 -4.02 -10.31 -12.68
CA LYS A 55 -5.45 -10.40 -12.29
C LYS A 55 -5.85 -9.30 -11.32
N HIS A 56 -4.89 -8.57 -10.77
CA HIS A 56 -5.11 -7.59 -9.72
C HIS A 56 -4.73 -6.18 -10.18
N PRO A 57 -5.43 -5.15 -9.69
CA PRO A 57 -5.02 -3.77 -9.87
C PRO A 57 -3.77 -3.44 -9.06
N SER A 58 -3.09 -2.36 -9.42
CA SER A 58 -1.96 -1.81 -8.67
C SER A 58 -2.27 -0.41 -8.17
N VAL A 59 -1.96 -0.14 -6.91
CA VAL A 59 -2.18 1.17 -6.28
C VAL A 59 -0.86 1.75 -5.82
N GLY A 60 -0.68 3.05 -6.00
CA GLY A 60 0.52 3.75 -5.55
C GLY A 60 0.27 5.21 -5.21
N GLY A 61 1.33 5.90 -4.76
CA GLY A 61 1.29 7.32 -4.44
C GLY A 61 0.51 7.69 -3.18
N ILE A 62 0.00 6.74 -2.40
CA ILE A 62 -0.83 7.04 -1.21
C ILE A 62 -0.02 7.77 -0.12
N PHE A 63 1.22 7.38 0.08
CA PHE A 63 2.08 7.91 1.14
C PHE A 63 3.11 8.93 0.64
N THR A 64 2.89 9.56 -0.50
CA THR A 64 3.79 10.59 -1.06
C THR A 64 3.46 12.01 -0.61
N SER A 65 2.36 12.21 0.13
CA SER A 65 1.92 13.51 0.61
C SER A 65 1.60 13.48 2.10
N MET A 66 2.08 14.48 2.85
CA MET A 66 1.76 14.63 4.26
C MET A 66 0.27 14.92 4.50
N ASP A 67 -0.41 15.59 3.58
CA ASP A 67 -1.85 15.82 3.67
C ASP A 67 -2.63 14.51 3.59
N ARG A 68 -2.16 13.53 2.80
CA ARG A 68 -2.76 12.18 2.76
C ARG A 68 -2.51 11.41 4.05
N TYR A 69 -1.34 11.56 4.67
CA TYR A 69 -1.10 11.04 6.03
C TYR A 69 -2.13 11.63 7.01
N GLY A 70 -2.39 12.92 6.94
CA GLY A 70 -3.41 13.58 7.74
C GLY A 70 -4.79 12.97 7.54
N LEU A 71 -5.20 12.78 6.28
CA LEU A 71 -6.49 12.14 5.93
C LEU A 71 -6.62 10.71 6.45
N ILE A 72 -5.53 9.97 6.50
CA ILE A 72 -5.52 8.56 6.95
C ILE A 72 -5.49 8.47 8.47
N PHE A 73 -4.61 9.23 9.11
CA PHE A 73 -4.31 9.08 10.53
C PHE A 73 -5.01 10.11 11.42
N ASN A 74 -5.45 11.23 10.89
CA ASN A 74 -6.18 12.27 11.62
C ASN A 74 -7.31 12.84 10.76
N PRO A 75 -8.38 12.06 10.47
CA PRO A 75 -9.45 12.45 9.55
C PRO A 75 -10.24 13.69 9.98
N ASP A 76 -10.15 14.05 11.24
CA ASP A 76 -10.83 15.23 11.82
C ASP A 76 -9.94 16.50 11.81
N ALA A 77 -8.67 16.38 11.36
CA ALA A 77 -7.80 17.54 11.24
C ALA A 77 -8.28 18.46 10.12
N SER A 78 -8.52 19.71 10.48
CA SER A 78 -8.89 20.79 9.55
C SER A 78 -7.69 21.52 8.98
N GLU A 79 -6.49 21.22 9.46
CA GLU A 79 -5.22 21.88 9.12
C GLU A 79 -4.29 20.93 8.38
N SER A 80 -3.27 21.50 7.72
CA SER A 80 -2.22 20.72 7.06
C SER A 80 -1.47 19.84 8.06
N TYR A 81 -1.18 18.61 7.66
CA TYR A 81 -0.51 17.63 8.49
C TYR A 81 1.01 17.73 8.28
N SER A 82 1.77 17.78 9.36
CA SER A 82 3.22 17.95 9.33
C SER A 82 3.97 16.66 9.72
N PHE A 83 5.28 16.65 9.52
CA PHE A 83 6.14 15.57 10.04
C PHE A 83 6.12 15.50 11.56
N ASP A 84 6.00 16.62 12.24
CA ASP A 84 5.94 16.67 13.71
C ASP A 84 4.63 16.04 14.20
N ASP A 85 3.51 16.28 13.52
CA ASP A 85 2.22 15.64 13.82
C ASP A 85 2.31 14.12 13.65
N ALA A 86 2.92 13.66 12.56
CA ALA A 86 3.15 12.23 12.30
C ALA A 86 4.04 11.61 13.38
N GLY A 87 5.16 12.27 13.71
CA GLY A 87 6.09 11.85 14.76
C GLY A 87 5.43 11.79 16.13
N GLY A 88 4.69 12.84 16.49
CA GLY A 88 3.93 12.91 17.74
C GLY A 88 2.92 11.78 17.87
N ARG A 89 2.22 11.43 16.80
CA ARG A 89 1.27 10.33 16.78
C ARG A 89 1.93 8.96 16.96
N VAL A 90 3.08 8.72 16.32
CA VAL A 90 3.86 7.49 16.51
C VAL A 90 4.32 7.37 17.97
N LEU A 91 4.88 8.44 18.54
CA LEU A 91 5.31 8.45 19.93
C LEU A 91 4.15 8.22 20.91
N ALA A 92 2.98 8.82 20.65
CA ALA A 92 1.78 8.60 21.45
C ALA A 92 1.31 7.14 21.38
N GLY A 93 1.38 6.50 20.21
CA GLY A 93 1.06 5.08 20.04
C GLY A 93 2.04 4.16 20.79
N VAL A 94 3.33 4.47 20.76
CA VAL A 94 4.35 3.73 21.52
C VAL A 94 4.15 3.89 23.04
N ALA A 95 3.78 5.08 23.48
CA ALA A 95 3.54 5.35 24.91
C ALA A 95 2.23 4.71 25.43
N ASN A 96 1.25 4.52 24.56
CA ASN A 96 -0.06 3.97 24.89
C ASN A 96 -0.43 2.82 23.93
N PRO A 97 0.23 1.68 24.01
CA PRO A 97 -0.03 0.55 23.12
C PRO A 97 -1.45 0.00 23.35
N ILE A 98 -2.11 -0.36 22.27
CA ILE A 98 -3.41 -1.02 22.28
C ILE A 98 -3.18 -2.51 22.05
N GLU A 99 -3.88 -3.35 22.82
CA GLU A 99 -3.82 -4.80 22.61
C GLU A 99 -4.35 -5.18 21.22
N ASN A 100 -3.66 -6.14 20.58
CA ASN A 100 -4.09 -6.67 19.31
C ASN A 100 -5.36 -7.50 19.49
N ILE A 101 -6.35 -7.27 18.62
CA ILE A 101 -7.52 -8.13 18.50
C ILE A 101 -7.19 -9.22 17.49
N VAL A 102 -7.23 -10.47 17.94
CA VAL A 102 -7.08 -11.63 17.07
C VAL A 102 -8.47 -12.09 16.63
N LEU A 103 -8.67 -12.19 15.33
CA LEU A 103 -9.91 -12.69 14.74
C LEU A 103 -9.63 -14.07 14.13
N ASP A 104 -10.58 -14.98 14.27
CA ASP A 104 -10.51 -16.31 13.65
C ASP A 104 -10.76 -16.24 12.13
N GLU A 105 -11.55 -15.26 11.68
CA GLU A 105 -11.91 -15.03 10.29
C GLU A 105 -11.78 -13.53 9.96
N GLY A 106 -11.46 -13.23 8.71
CA GLY A 106 -11.36 -11.85 8.21
C GLY A 106 -11.30 -11.80 6.69
N PRO A 107 -11.39 -10.62 6.09
CA PRO A 107 -11.38 -10.46 4.62
C PRO A 107 -10.18 -11.10 3.92
N ILE A 108 -9.05 -11.23 4.60
CA ILE A 108 -7.84 -11.88 4.05
C ILE A 108 -7.96 -13.40 3.96
N SER A 109 -8.98 -14.00 4.57
CA SER A 109 -9.23 -15.45 4.56
C SER A 109 -10.36 -15.84 3.61
N GLU A 110 -10.97 -14.91 2.88
CA GLU A 110 -12.06 -15.18 1.94
C GLU A 110 -11.59 -15.99 0.72
N GLU A 111 -10.33 -15.82 0.33
CA GLU A 111 -9.70 -16.59 -0.74
C GLU A 111 -8.34 -17.10 -0.27
N ILE A 112 -8.16 -18.41 -0.26
CA ILE A 112 -6.91 -19.06 0.16
C ILE A 112 -6.41 -19.91 -1.01
N LEU A 113 -5.23 -19.57 -1.51
CA LEU A 113 -4.53 -20.33 -2.54
C LEU A 113 -3.43 -21.17 -1.88
N ILE A 114 -3.36 -22.46 -2.24
CA ILE A 114 -2.37 -23.39 -1.71
C ILE A 114 -1.66 -24.14 -2.85
N ASP A 115 -0.43 -24.54 -2.60
CA ASP A 115 0.39 -25.35 -3.49
C ASP A 115 0.41 -24.82 -4.94
N ASP A 116 0.04 -25.62 -5.91
CA ASP A 116 0.09 -25.30 -7.34
C ASP A 116 -0.92 -24.21 -7.77
N ALA A 117 -1.85 -23.82 -6.91
CA ALA A 117 -2.76 -22.71 -7.16
C ALA A 117 -2.08 -21.34 -6.95
N ILE A 118 -0.92 -21.31 -6.30
CA ILE A 118 -0.16 -20.07 -6.05
C ILE A 118 0.62 -19.70 -7.31
N ASN A 119 0.29 -18.54 -7.89
CA ASN A 119 1.04 -17.99 -9.02
C ASN A 119 1.42 -16.52 -8.75
N LEU A 120 2.67 -16.27 -8.45
CA LEU A 120 3.16 -14.91 -8.15
C LEU A 120 3.09 -13.96 -9.36
N ASN A 121 3.02 -14.50 -10.59
CA ASN A 121 2.85 -13.67 -11.79
C ASN A 121 1.43 -13.10 -11.93
N ASP A 122 0.47 -13.56 -11.14
CA ASP A 122 -0.87 -12.97 -11.12
C ASP A 122 -0.89 -11.58 -10.47
N PHE A 123 0.18 -11.20 -9.75
CA PHE A 123 0.32 -9.90 -9.11
C PHE A 123 1.00 -8.86 -10.02
N PRO A 124 0.59 -7.59 -9.97
CA PRO A 124 1.10 -6.51 -10.82
C PRO A 124 2.45 -5.98 -10.34
N VAL A 125 3.47 -6.83 -10.32
CA VAL A 125 4.80 -6.44 -9.84
C VAL A 125 5.60 -5.76 -10.95
N ALA A 126 6.10 -4.55 -10.68
CA ALA A 126 6.78 -3.73 -11.66
C ALA A 126 8.26 -4.10 -11.83
N THR A 127 8.77 -3.96 -13.06
CA THR A 127 10.20 -3.86 -13.37
C THR A 127 10.52 -2.40 -13.70
N PHE A 128 11.36 -1.77 -12.87
CA PHE A 128 11.58 -0.32 -12.93
C PHE A 128 12.63 0.07 -13.96
N PHE A 129 13.75 -0.62 -13.99
CA PHE A 129 14.88 -0.25 -14.82
C PHE A 129 15.37 -1.41 -15.69
N GLU A 130 16.05 -1.06 -16.77
CA GLU A 130 16.54 -2.04 -17.76
C GLU A 130 17.57 -3.02 -17.19
N LEU A 131 18.34 -2.57 -16.21
CA LEU A 131 19.37 -3.38 -15.54
C LEU A 131 18.88 -4.07 -14.27
N ASP A 132 17.60 -3.97 -13.95
CA ASP A 132 17.02 -4.72 -12.83
C ASP A 132 17.01 -6.23 -13.13
N SER A 133 17.33 -7.03 -12.12
CA SER A 133 17.33 -8.50 -12.23
C SER A 133 15.94 -9.09 -12.49
N GLY A 134 14.89 -8.30 -12.29
CA GLY A 134 13.48 -8.69 -12.45
C GLY A 134 12.52 -7.74 -11.75
N PRO A 135 11.24 -8.11 -11.65
CA PRO A 135 10.26 -7.31 -10.92
C PRO A 135 10.51 -7.36 -9.42
N PHE A 136 10.22 -6.24 -8.73
CA PHE A 136 10.39 -6.12 -7.28
C PHE A 136 9.13 -5.68 -6.58
N ILE A 137 8.78 -6.37 -5.48
CA ILE A 137 7.82 -5.89 -4.49
C ILE A 137 8.59 -5.01 -3.50
N THR A 138 8.40 -3.70 -3.56
CA THR A 138 9.17 -2.73 -2.77
C THR A 138 8.49 -2.33 -1.46
N SER A 139 7.20 -2.61 -1.31
CA SER A 139 6.36 -2.23 -0.15
C SER A 139 5.97 -3.43 0.73
N ALA A 140 6.68 -4.54 0.62
CA ALA A 140 6.35 -5.73 1.41
C ALA A 140 6.69 -5.51 2.88
N VAL A 141 5.74 -5.86 3.75
CA VAL A 141 5.93 -5.96 5.19
C VAL A 141 5.97 -7.43 5.56
N GLY A 142 7.15 -7.90 5.93
CA GLY A 142 7.35 -9.27 6.41
C GLY A 142 6.99 -9.39 7.89
N ILE A 143 6.15 -10.34 8.23
CA ILE A 143 5.79 -10.66 9.61
C ILE A 143 6.31 -12.07 9.91
N PHE A 144 7.25 -12.16 10.84
CA PHE A 144 7.91 -13.41 11.19
C PHE A 144 7.70 -13.73 12.66
N LYS A 145 7.27 -14.95 12.94
CA LYS A 145 7.11 -15.45 14.30
C LYS A 145 8.28 -16.37 14.67
N LYS A 146 9.02 -15.99 15.70
CA LYS A 146 10.10 -16.83 16.25
C LYS A 146 9.51 -18.06 16.97
N PRO A 147 10.30 -19.14 17.14
CA PRO A 147 9.85 -20.33 17.89
C PRO A 147 9.37 -20.03 19.31
N ASN A 148 9.89 -18.98 19.95
CA ASN A 148 9.47 -18.53 21.28
C ASN A 148 8.21 -17.64 21.28
N GLY A 149 7.54 -17.51 20.11
CA GLY A 149 6.30 -16.74 19.95
C GLY A 149 6.47 -15.24 19.69
N VAL A 150 7.69 -14.71 19.79
CA VAL A 150 7.95 -13.28 19.52
C VAL A 150 7.76 -12.99 18.03
N ILE A 151 6.96 -11.96 17.73
CA ILE A 151 6.72 -11.48 16.37
C ILE A 151 7.75 -10.42 16.02
N ASN A 152 8.36 -10.54 14.84
CA ASN A 152 9.20 -9.53 14.23
C ASN A 152 8.51 -8.99 12.97
N VAL A 153 8.52 -7.69 12.80
CA VAL A 153 7.92 -7.00 11.65
C VAL A 153 9.01 -6.14 11.01
N GLY A 154 9.08 -6.15 9.68
CA GLY A 154 10.06 -5.33 8.97
C GLY A 154 9.69 -5.14 7.50
N PHE A 155 10.27 -4.10 6.89
CA PHE A 155 10.16 -3.88 5.46
C PHE A 155 11.20 -4.72 4.72
N TYR A 156 10.75 -5.47 3.73
CA TYR A 156 11.61 -6.32 2.91
C TYR A 156 11.29 -6.11 1.42
N ARG A 157 12.34 -5.92 0.64
CA ARG A 157 12.22 -5.97 -0.81
C ARG A 157 12.24 -7.43 -1.24
N CYS A 158 11.21 -7.86 -1.95
CA CYS A 158 11.10 -9.20 -2.50
C CYS A 158 11.29 -9.15 -4.03
N MET A 159 12.07 -10.09 -4.57
CA MET A 159 12.36 -10.26 -5.99
C MET A 159 11.91 -11.66 -6.43
#